data_5c9eaf08adf4014f985c9c70a4501571
#
_entry.id   5c9eaf08adf4014f985c9c70a4501571
#
_cell.length_a   1.000
_cell.length_b   1.000
_cell.length_c   1.000
_cell.angle_alpha   90.00
_cell.angle_beta   90.00
_cell.angle_gamma   90.00
#
_symmetry.space_group_name_H-M   'P 1'
#
loop_
_entity.id
_entity.type
_entity.pdbx_description
1 polymer ?
#
loop_
_entity_poly.entity_id
_entity_poly.type
_entity_poly.pdbx_seq_one_letter_code
_entity_poly.pdbx_strand_id
1 'polypeptide(L)'
;MNVLIVGCGKVGAELAATLSREGHSVTIVDANESAFEKLPPDYSGYCTAGIPIDRDVLREAGIENCDALAAVSPDDNTNIMVCQVAKEYFEVENIVARIYDPRRENVFTHFGLRTICPTNLTVETVKNLLMEEENKQILVGQNTFSFHTIPITRKMAGL
;
A
#
# COMPACT_ATOMS: atom_id res chain seq x y z
N MET A 1 3.11 7.20 -13.64
CA MET A 1 1.78 7.08 -13.02
C MET A 1 1.57 8.19 -12.00
N ASN A 2 0.33 8.62 -11.84
CA ASN A 2 -0.08 9.52 -10.77
C ASN A 2 -0.59 8.67 -9.59
N VAL A 3 0.09 8.73 -8.46
CA VAL A 3 -0.22 7.90 -7.28
C VAL A 3 -0.62 8.78 -6.11
N LEU A 4 -1.75 8.45 -5.51
CA LEU A 4 -2.24 9.08 -4.29
C LEU A 4 -2.03 8.16 -3.09
N ILE A 5 -1.35 8.64 -2.07
CA ILE A 5 -1.10 7.91 -0.83
C ILE A 5 -1.84 8.59 0.31
N VAL A 6 -2.61 7.85 1.06
CA VAL A 6 -3.33 8.33 2.25
C VAL A 6 -2.68 7.78 3.51
N GLY A 7 -2.19 8.67 4.34
CA GLY A 7 -1.45 8.38 5.56
C GLY A 7 0.06 8.53 5.41
N CYS A 8 0.64 9.53 6.07
CA CYS A 8 2.08 9.80 6.08
C CYS A 8 2.74 9.23 7.36
N GLY A 9 2.45 7.96 7.65
CA GLY A 9 3.17 7.18 8.64
C GLY A 9 4.47 6.61 8.07
N LYS A 10 5.10 5.68 8.77
CA LYS A 10 6.35 5.03 8.31
C LYS A 10 6.18 4.38 6.93
N VAL A 11 5.10 3.64 6.73
CA VAL A 11 4.84 2.95 5.45
C VAL A 11 4.54 3.95 4.35
N GLY A 12 3.65 4.91 4.60
CA GLY A 12 3.25 5.90 3.59
C GLY A 12 4.40 6.80 3.15
N ALA A 13 5.20 7.29 4.09
CA ALA A 13 6.36 8.12 3.78
C ALA A 13 7.42 7.35 2.96
N GLU A 14 7.71 6.11 3.32
CA GLU A 14 8.67 5.27 2.58
C GLU A 14 8.16 4.90 1.19
N LEU A 15 6.87 4.56 1.09
CA LEU A 15 6.23 4.27 -0.20
C LEU A 15 6.26 5.50 -1.11
N ALA A 16 5.93 6.69 -0.57
CA ALA A 16 5.95 7.94 -1.31
C ALA A 16 7.36 8.26 -1.83
N ALA A 17 8.36 8.11 -0.97
CA ALA A 17 9.75 8.34 -1.33
C ALA A 17 10.22 7.38 -2.42
N THR A 18 9.91 6.10 -2.28
CA THR A 18 10.30 5.06 -3.24
C THR A 18 9.70 5.32 -4.61
N LEU A 19 8.38 5.53 -4.68
CA LEU A 19 7.70 5.78 -5.95
C LEU A 19 8.14 7.10 -6.61
N SER A 20 8.43 8.14 -5.80
CA SER A 20 8.96 9.39 -6.30
C SER A 20 10.34 9.23 -6.95
N ARG A 21 11.24 8.44 -6.32
CA ARG A 21 12.56 8.10 -6.90
C ARG A 21 12.46 7.29 -8.18
N GLU A 22 11.42 6.47 -8.31
CA GLU A 22 11.13 5.71 -9.53
C GLU A 22 10.50 6.54 -10.65
N GLY A 23 10.31 7.84 -10.44
CA GLY A 23 9.81 8.78 -11.44
C GLY A 23 8.29 8.87 -11.53
N HIS A 24 7.56 8.38 -10.53
CA HIS A 24 6.12 8.55 -10.45
C HIS A 24 5.74 9.92 -9.86
N SER A 25 4.62 10.47 -10.30
CA SER A 25 4.02 11.65 -9.67
C SER A 25 3.25 11.20 -8.44
N VAL A 26 3.70 11.59 -7.26
CA VAL A 26 3.15 11.15 -5.99
C VAL A 26 2.57 12.32 -5.21
N THR A 27 1.34 12.17 -4.74
CA THR A 27 0.74 13.06 -3.74
C THR A 27 0.45 12.25 -2.48
N ILE A 28 0.84 12.79 -1.32
CA ILE A 28 0.54 12.18 -0.02
C ILE A 28 -0.41 13.06 0.78
N VAL A 29 -1.43 12.43 1.37
CA VAL A 29 -2.46 13.10 2.18
C VAL A 29 -2.38 12.61 3.62
N ASP A 30 -2.38 13.54 4.55
CA ASP A 30 -2.50 13.24 5.99
C ASP A 30 -3.29 14.34 6.69
N ALA A 31 -4.07 13.97 7.70
CA ALA A 31 -4.80 14.94 8.51
C ALA A 31 -3.86 15.78 9.40
N ASN A 32 -2.69 15.25 9.72
CA ASN A 32 -1.69 15.92 10.53
C ASN A 32 -0.54 16.42 9.66
N GLU A 33 -0.45 17.71 9.46
CA GLU A 33 0.60 18.35 8.65
C GLU A 33 2.02 18.02 9.13
N SER A 34 2.22 17.85 10.46
CA SER A 34 3.53 17.46 10.99
C SER A 34 3.96 16.04 10.60
N ALA A 35 3.05 15.20 10.11
CA ALA A 35 3.38 13.88 9.61
C ALA A 35 4.32 13.93 8.38
N PHE A 36 4.26 15.02 7.60
CA PHE A 36 5.11 15.20 6.42
C PHE A 36 6.59 15.39 6.74
N GLU A 37 6.94 15.71 7.98
CA GLU A 37 8.34 15.74 8.44
C GLU A 37 9.05 14.38 8.34
N LYS A 38 8.29 13.29 8.21
CA LYS A 38 8.83 11.92 7.99
C LYS A 38 9.30 11.68 6.55
N LEU A 39 8.90 12.53 5.62
CA LEU A 39 9.35 12.43 4.24
C LEU A 39 10.83 12.81 4.15
N PRO A 40 11.63 12.07 3.36
CA PRO A 40 13.03 12.40 3.20
C PRO A 40 13.21 13.69 2.40
N PRO A 41 14.37 14.37 2.53
CA PRO A 41 14.65 15.64 1.84
C PRO A 41 14.60 15.56 0.31
N ASP A 42 14.81 14.37 -0.25
CA ASP A 42 14.77 14.11 -1.69
C ASP A 42 13.36 13.78 -2.24
N TYR A 43 12.34 13.79 -1.37
CA TYR A 43 10.96 13.63 -1.84
C TYR A 43 10.55 14.83 -2.69
N SER A 44 10.17 14.58 -3.93
CA SER A 44 9.82 15.60 -4.92
C SER A 44 8.32 15.67 -5.25
N GLY A 45 7.51 14.91 -4.54
CA GLY A 45 6.05 14.89 -4.72
C GLY A 45 5.32 16.01 -3.96
N TYR A 46 4.01 15.89 -3.91
CA TYR A 46 3.12 16.86 -3.27
C TYR A 46 2.61 16.35 -1.93
N CYS A 47 2.30 17.28 -1.02
CA CYS A 47 1.68 17.02 0.26
C CYS A 47 0.37 17.80 0.38
N THR A 48 -0.70 17.15 0.79
CA THR A 48 -1.98 17.77 1.07
C THR A 48 -2.40 17.47 2.50
N ALA A 49 -2.52 18.51 3.32
CA ALA A 49 -2.99 18.38 4.70
C ALA A 49 -4.52 18.46 4.74
N GLY A 50 -5.18 17.48 5.34
CA GLY A 50 -6.63 17.48 5.47
C GLY A 50 -7.18 16.11 5.83
N ILE A 51 -8.47 16.08 6.14
CA ILE A 51 -9.18 14.84 6.50
C ILE A 51 -9.30 13.95 5.25
N PRO A 52 -8.71 12.73 5.25
CA PRO A 52 -8.58 11.95 4.02
C PRO A 52 -9.89 11.43 3.42
N ILE A 53 -10.97 11.41 4.19
CA ILE A 53 -12.31 11.00 3.70
C ILE A 53 -13.10 12.17 3.11
N ASP A 54 -12.60 13.39 3.25
CA ASP A 54 -13.22 14.58 2.66
C ASP A 54 -12.92 14.60 1.15
N ARG A 55 -14.00 14.65 0.36
CA ARG A 55 -13.88 14.65 -1.10
C ARG A 55 -13.20 15.88 -1.66
N ASP A 56 -13.32 17.01 -0.99
CA ASP A 56 -12.67 18.26 -1.44
C ASP A 56 -11.16 18.18 -1.19
N VAL A 57 -10.75 17.60 -0.07
CA VAL A 57 -9.33 17.28 0.21
C VAL A 57 -8.76 16.31 -0.82
N LEU A 58 -9.52 15.26 -1.17
CA LEU A 58 -9.10 14.30 -2.19
C LEU A 58 -9.01 14.94 -3.59
N ARG A 59 -9.92 15.86 -3.93
CA ARG A 59 -9.83 16.63 -5.19
C ARG A 59 -8.61 17.53 -5.22
N GLU A 60 -8.35 18.25 -4.14
CA GLU A 60 -7.15 19.07 -3.99
C GLU A 60 -5.87 18.25 -4.15
N ALA A 61 -5.89 17.02 -3.63
CA ALA A 61 -4.79 16.06 -3.79
C ALA A 61 -4.69 15.42 -5.19
N GLY A 62 -5.62 15.73 -6.10
CA GLY A 62 -5.58 15.29 -7.49
C GLY A 62 -6.18 13.91 -7.77
N ILE A 63 -7.10 13.42 -6.93
CA ILE A 63 -7.71 12.09 -7.09
C ILE A 63 -8.38 11.87 -8.46
N GLU A 64 -8.91 12.92 -9.07
CA GLU A 64 -9.60 12.84 -10.36
C GLU A 64 -8.67 12.43 -11.52
N ASN A 65 -7.36 12.61 -11.36
CA ASN A 65 -6.35 12.23 -12.35
C ASN A 65 -5.40 11.15 -11.82
N CYS A 66 -5.80 10.45 -10.78
CA CYS A 66 -4.99 9.45 -10.09
C CYS A 66 -5.13 8.09 -10.79
N ASP A 67 -4.01 7.45 -11.08
CA ASP A 67 -3.97 6.10 -11.66
C ASP A 67 -4.05 5.02 -10.57
N ALA A 68 -3.55 5.32 -9.38
CA ALA A 68 -3.51 4.38 -8.26
C ALA A 68 -3.63 5.07 -6.91
N LEU A 69 -4.31 4.43 -5.95
CA LEU A 69 -4.45 4.91 -4.59
C LEU A 69 -4.04 3.85 -3.57
N ALA A 70 -3.22 4.23 -2.61
CA ALA A 70 -2.85 3.41 -1.46
C ALA A 70 -3.30 4.08 -0.16
N ALA A 71 -4.20 3.44 0.58
CA ALA A 71 -4.62 3.90 1.90
C ALA A 71 -3.88 3.10 2.98
N VAL A 72 -2.92 3.75 3.63
CA VAL A 72 -1.98 3.16 4.59
C VAL A 72 -1.92 3.90 5.92
N SER A 73 -2.99 4.61 6.28
CA SER A 73 -3.12 5.27 7.58
C SER A 73 -3.18 4.24 8.72
N PRO A 74 -2.96 4.63 9.98
CA PRO A 74 -3.06 3.70 11.11
C PRO A 74 -4.49 3.26 11.44
N ASP A 75 -5.52 3.89 10.87
CA ASP A 75 -6.92 3.57 11.12
C ASP A 75 -7.55 2.80 9.95
N ASP A 76 -7.97 1.56 10.23
CA ASP A 76 -8.60 0.68 9.24
C ASP A 76 -9.88 1.29 8.65
N ASN A 77 -10.68 1.98 9.45
CA ASN A 77 -11.93 2.57 8.98
C ASN A 77 -11.66 3.68 7.96
N THR A 78 -10.70 4.55 8.25
CA THR A 78 -10.25 5.59 7.32
C THR A 78 -9.76 4.96 6.02
N ASN A 79 -8.90 3.94 6.08
CA ASN A 79 -8.38 3.27 4.90
C ASN A 79 -9.48 2.71 4.01
N ILE A 80 -10.47 2.05 4.61
CA ILE A 80 -11.60 1.49 3.87
C ILE A 80 -12.48 2.58 3.27
N MET A 81 -12.86 3.58 4.07
CA MET A 81 -13.74 4.65 3.60
C MET A 81 -13.12 5.42 2.43
N VAL A 82 -11.84 5.75 2.51
CA VAL A 82 -11.14 6.41 1.42
C VAL A 82 -11.12 5.55 0.16
N CYS A 83 -10.83 4.26 0.30
CA CYS A 83 -10.82 3.34 -0.83
C CYS A 83 -12.21 3.19 -1.46
N GLN A 84 -13.28 3.15 -0.67
CA GLN A 84 -14.64 3.12 -1.19
C GLN A 84 -14.99 4.42 -1.92
N VAL A 85 -14.67 5.57 -1.34
CA VAL A 85 -14.88 6.87 -2.00
C VAL A 85 -14.10 6.96 -3.31
N ALA A 86 -12.84 6.52 -3.31
CA ALA A 86 -12.00 6.50 -4.51
C ALA A 86 -12.59 5.62 -5.61
N LYS A 87 -13.08 4.43 -5.24
CA LYS A 87 -13.64 3.47 -6.19
C LYS A 87 -15.02 3.91 -6.72
N GLU A 88 -15.96 4.19 -5.80
CA GLU A 88 -17.38 4.39 -6.15
C GLU A 88 -17.65 5.81 -6.66
N TYR A 89 -16.87 6.80 -6.24
CA TYR A 89 -17.11 8.20 -6.55
C TYR A 89 -16.15 8.77 -7.59
N PHE A 90 -14.88 8.35 -7.55
CA PHE A 90 -13.84 8.84 -8.47
C PHE A 90 -13.38 7.80 -9.49
N GLU A 91 -13.94 6.60 -9.43
CA GLU A 91 -13.67 5.51 -10.40
C GLU A 91 -12.19 5.14 -10.52
N VAL A 92 -11.42 5.31 -9.44
CA VAL A 92 -10.01 4.88 -9.41
C VAL A 92 -9.94 3.36 -9.49
N GLU A 93 -9.21 2.83 -10.45
CA GLU A 93 -9.18 1.38 -10.72
C GLU A 93 -8.20 0.63 -9.81
N ASN A 94 -7.02 1.19 -9.59
CA ASN A 94 -5.96 0.54 -8.82
C ASN A 94 -5.96 1.05 -7.36
N ILE A 95 -6.57 0.29 -6.47
CA ILE A 95 -6.71 0.68 -5.07
C ILE A 95 -6.20 -0.42 -4.16
N VAL A 96 -5.42 -0.05 -3.15
CA VAL A 96 -4.94 -0.95 -2.08
C VAL A 96 -5.22 -0.33 -0.73
N ALA A 97 -5.86 -1.09 0.16
CA ALA A 97 -6.09 -0.72 1.55
C ALA A 97 -5.22 -1.54 2.50
N ARG A 98 -4.53 -0.89 3.42
CA ARG A 98 -3.87 -1.55 4.54
C ARG A 98 -4.87 -1.79 5.66
N ILE A 99 -4.88 -3.01 6.19
CA ILE A 99 -5.74 -3.43 7.29
C ILE A 99 -4.86 -3.94 8.43
N TYR A 100 -4.98 -3.33 9.59
CA TYR A 100 -4.21 -3.72 10.77
C TYR A 100 -4.78 -4.94 11.49
N ASP A 101 -6.12 -5.00 11.62
CA ASP A 101 -6.78 -6.11 12.30
C ASP A 101 -6.96 -7.30 11.33
N PRO A 102 -6.23 -8.41 11.54
CA PRO A 102 -6.32 -9.59 10.68
C PRO A 102 -7.72 -10.16 10.56
N ARG A 103 -8.56 -9.97 11.59
CA ARG A 103 -9.95 -10.47 11.60
C ARG A 103 -10.85 -9.71 10.63
N ARG A 104 -10.47 -8.49 10.27
CA ARG A 104 -11.25 -7.61 9.39
C ARG A 104 -10.89 -7.76 7.92
N GLU A 105 -9.73 -8.34 7.61
CA GLU A 105 -9.24 -8.45 6.22
C GLU A 105 -10.25 -9.13 5.30
N ASN A 106 -10.84 -10.24 5.74
CA ASN A 106 -11.84 -10.98 4.95
C ASN A 106 -13.12 -10.18 4.68
N VAL A 107 -13.52 -9.32 5.62
CA VAL A 107 -14.73 -8.49 5.46
C VAL A 107 -14.53 -7.49 4.32
N PHE A 108 -13.34 -6.94 4.19
CA PHE A 108 -13.04 -5.88 3.23
C PHE A 108 -12.78 -6.40 1.83
N THR A 109 -12.31 -7.63 1.69
CA THR A 109 -12.24 -8.29 0.38
C THR A 109 -13.62 -8.49 -0.24
N HIS A 110 -14.68 -8.64 0.57
CA HIS A 110 -16.06 -8.68 0.09
C HIS A 110 -16.53 -7.39 -0.58
N PHE A 111 -15.93 -6.24 -0.26
CA PHE A 111 -16.19 -4.97 -0.94
C PHE A 111 -15.41 -4.82 -2.26
N GLY A 112 -14.73 -5.87 -2.71
CA GLY A 112 -13.94 -5.84 -3.94
C GLY A 112 -12.71 -4.95 -3.87
N LEU A 113 -12.20 -4.67 -2.67
CA LEU A 113 -10.97 -3.93 -2.45
C LEU A 113 -9.80 -4.90 -2.31
N ARG A 114 -8.66 -4.56 -2.91
CA ARG A 114 -7.40 -5.24 -2.61
C ARG A 114 -6.89 -4.77 -1.26
N THR A 115 -6.59 -5.72 -0.39
CA THR A 115 -6.13 -5.43 0.96
C THR A 115 -4.75 -6.04 1.22
N ILE A 116 -4.02 -5.43 2.12
CA ILE A 116 -2.81 -5.99 2.68
C ILE A 116 -2.86 -5.87 4.21
N CYS A 117 -2.67 -6.99 4.90
CA CYS A 117 -2.56 -7.04 6.35
C CYS A 117 -1.10 -7.31 6.73
N PRO A 118 -0.37 -6.31 7.25
CA PRO A 118 1.04 -6.48 7.63
C PRO A 118 1.23 -7.57 8.69
N THR A 119 0.29 -7.73 9.61
CA THR A 119 0.33 -8.78 10.63
C THR A 119 0.30 -10.16 10.00
N ASN A 120 -0.65 -10.44 9.11
CA ASN A 120 -0.74 -11.73 8.42
C ASN A 120 0.49 -11.98 7.56
N LEU A 121 0.93 -10.99 6.81
CA LEU A 121 2.12 -11.08 5.97
C LEU A 121 3.37 -11.41 6.80
N THR A 122 3.55 -10.76 7.95
CA THR A 122 4.67 -11.00 8.86
C THR A 122 4.60 -12.41 9.47
N VAL A 123 3.42 -12.82 9.94
CA VAL A 123 3.21 -14.16 10.53
C VAL A 123 3.55 -15.25 9.53
N GLU A 124 3.04 -15.19 8.31
CA GLU A 124 3.35 -16.17 7.27
C GLU A 124 4.84 -16.18 6.90
N THR A 125 5.46 -15.02 6.79
CA THR A 125 6.90 -14.93 6.50
C THR A 125 7.74 -15.56 7.61
N VAL A 126 7.46 -15.21 8.88
CA VAL A 126 8.19 -15.77 10.04
C VAL A 126 7.98 -17.26 10.13
N LYS A 127 6.74 -17.75 9.98
CA LYS A 127 6.41 -19.18 9.97
C LYS A 127 7.24 -19.91 8.92
N ASN A 128 7.25 -19.44 7.68
CA ASN A 128 7.98 -20.06 6.58
C ASN A 128 9.50 -20.11 6.85
N LEU A 129 10.05 -19.04 7.45
CA LEU A 129 11.48 -18.99 7.83
C LEU A 129 11.81 -19.98 8.98
N LEU A 130 10.91 -20.13 9.96
CA LEU A 130 11.10 -21.04 11.09
C LEU A 130 10.97 -22.52 10.70
N MET A 131 10.06 -22.81 9.78
CA MET A 131 9.78 -24.19 9.35
C MET A 131 10.71 -24.70 8.24
N GLU A 132 11.62 -23.84 7.74
CA GLU A 132 12.54 -24.18 6.64
C GLU A 132 11.83 -24.76 5.41
N GLU A 133 10.57 -24.35 5.17
CA GLU A 133 9.80 -24.83 4.03
C GLU A 133 10.45 -24.38 2.71
N GLU A 134 10.77 -25.33 1.84
CA GLU A 134 11.35 -25.06 0.51
C GLU A 134 10.38 -24.27 -0.40
N ASN A 135 9.08 -24.37 -0.15
CA ASN A 135 8.02 -23.68 -0.86
C ASN A 135 7.45 -22.55 -0.01
N LYS A 136 7.92 -21.34 -0.26
CA LYS A 136 7.39 -20.14 0.42
C LYS A 136 6.15 -19.65 -0.30
N GLN A 137 5.03 -19.63 0.39
CA GLN A 137 3.81 -18.97 -0.08
C GLN A 137 3.57 -17.71 0.73
N ILE A 138 3.34 -16.59 0.04
CA ILE A 138 2.96 -15.32 0.67
C ILE A 138 1.58 -14.96 0.13
N LEU A 139 0.62 -14.78 1.05
CA LEU A 139 -0.73 -14.32 0.72
C LEU A 139 -0.76 -12.78 0.78
N VAL A 140 -1.05 -12.15 -0.35
CA VAL A 140 -1.27 -10.71 -0.45
C VAL A 140 -2.68 -10.49 -1.01
N GLY A 141 -3.59 -10.05 -0.16
CA GLY A 141 -5.01 -9.95 -0.50
C GLY A 141 -5.60 -11.31 -0.86
N GLN A 142 -6.15 -11.44 -2.07
CA GLN A 142 -6.66 -12.73 -2.60
C GLN A 142 -5.62 -13.52 -3.41
N ASN A 143 -4.42 -12.97 -3.59
CA ASN A 143 -3.38 -13.60 -4.40
C ASN A 143 -2.37 -14.34 -3.52
N THR A 144 -2.08 -15.59 -3.88
CA THR A 144 -1.03 -16.38 -3.26
C THR A 144 0.20 -16.37 -4.17
N PHE A 145 1.33 -15.93 -3.62
CA PHE A 145 2.63 -15.97 -4.30
C PHE A 145 3.44 -17.12 -3.74
N SER A 146 3.97 -17.97 -4.62
CA SER A 146 4.84 -19.10 -4.25
C SER A 146 6.27 -18.79 -4.66
N PHE A 147 7.20 -18.90 -3.73
CA PHE A 147 8.63 -18.76 -3.98
C PHE A 147 9.29 -20.14 -3.86
N HIS A 148 10.00 -20.54 -4.93
CA HIS A 148 10.73 -21.80 -4.98
C HIS A 148 12.24 -21.49 -4.97
N THR A 149 12.97 -22.16 -4.09
CA THR A 149 14.43 -22.13 -4.12
C THR A 149 14.91 -23.19 -5.11
N ILE A 150 15.55 -22.75 -6.19
CA ILE A 150 16.14 -23.64 -7.19
C ILE A 150 17.64 -23.67 -6.96
N PRO A 151 18.26 -24.85 -6.69
CA PRO A 151 19.70 -24.95 -6.58
C PRO A 151 20.34 -24.66 -7.93
N ILE A 152 21.24 -23.69 -7.97
CA ILE A 152 21.99 -23.33 -9.18
C ILE A 152 23.10 -24.36 -9.38
N THR A 153 23.03 -25.10 -10.47
CA THR A 153 24.10 -26.00 -10.92
C THR A 153 25.12 -25.23 -11.76
N ARG A 154 26.35 -25.74 -11.87
CA ARG A 154 27.39 -25.15 -12.74
C ARG A 154 26.90 -24.90 -14.19
N LYS A 155 26.07 -25.81 -14.68
CA LYS A 155 25.50 -25.73 -16.04
C LYS A 155 24.51 -24.55 -16.18
N MET A 156 23.76 -24.25 -15.12
CA MET A 156 22.80 -23.12 -15.11
C MET A 156 23.48 -21.78 -14.88
N ALA A 157 24.64 -21.78 -14.23
CA ALA A 157 25.45 -20.58 -13.99
C ALA A 157 26.31 -20.17 -15.21
N GLY A 158 26.28 -20.91 -16.29
CA GLY A 158 27.08 -20.63 -17.50
C GLY A 158 28.57 -20.86 -17.34
N LEU A 159 28.94 -21.66 -16.36
CA LEU A 159 30.33 -22.01 -16.04
C LEU A 159 30.71 -23.39 -16.57
#